data_f8111c09beb7758918016b74e56eb63b
#
_entry.id   f8111c09beb7758918016b74e56eb63b
#
_cell.length_a   1.000
_cell.length_b   1.000
_cell.length_c   1.000
_cell.angle_alpha   90.00
_cell.angle_beta   90.00
_cell.angle_gamma   90.00
#
_symmetry.space_group_name_H-M   'P 1'
#
loop_
_entity.id
_entity.type
_entity.pdbx_description
1 polymer ?
#
loop_
_entity_poly.entity_id
_entity_poly.type
_entity_poly.pdbx_seq_one_letter_code
_entity_poly.pdbx_strand_id
1 'polypeptide(L)'
;MGPVVPVRPGEIIQYAYLWAYEELEGHLDGRKDRPCAVMIVQASKNIVSVCPITHTPPRAGQGIRVPAKTCERLGLDEQAPCWVITTEMNQFVWPGPDIRKAPSGQHSYGLMPAALFEQIKAQLLANNENGVRVVFRADQDG
;
A
#
# COMPACT_ATOMS: atom_id res chain seq x y z
N MET A 1 -22.86 -14.38 -8.24
CA MET A 1 -21.81 -13.38 -8.29
C MET A 1 -20.95 -13.46 -7.06
N GLY A 2 -19.65 -13.40 -7.23
CA GLY A 2 -18.73 -13.35 -6.11
C GLY A 2 -18.82 -12.01 -5.40
N PRO A 3 -18.27 -11.90 -4.17
CA PRO A 3 -18.23 -10.63 -3.46
C PRO A 3 -17.38 -9.62 -4.23
N VAL A 4 -17.78 -8.36 -4.15
CA VAL A 4 -17.02 -7.26 -4.74
C VAL A 4 -16.09 -6.70 -3.65
N VAL A 5 -14.81 -6.59 -3.97
CA VAL A 5 -13.85 -5.99 -3.04
C VAL A 5 -14.17 -4.50 -2.94
N PRO A 6 -14.46 -3.98 -1.73
CA PRO A 6 -14.92 -2.59 -1.57
C PRO A 6 -13.78 -1.56 -1.56
N VAL A 7 -12.67 -1.86 -2.20
CA VAL A 7 -11.56 -0.92 -2.41
C VAL A 7 -11.22 -0.88 -3.88
N ARG A 8 -10.64 0.24 -4.31
CA ARG A 8 -10.30 0.46 -5.71
C ARG A 8 -8.81 0.77 -5.86
N PRO A 9 -8.21 0.46 -7.01
CA PRO A 9 -6.85 0.94 -7.29
C PRO A 9 -6.79 2.46 -7.13
N GLY A 10 -5.75 2.93 -6.43
CA GLY A 10 -5.60 4.36 -6.13
C GLY A 10 -6.14 4.75 -4.76
N GLU A 11 -6.89 3.90 -4.11
CA GLU A 11 -7.35 4.15 -2.75
C GLU A 11 -6.19 3.95 -1.77
N ILE A 12 -6.14 4.78 -0.72
CA ILE A 12 -5.13 4.63 0.34
C ILE A 12 -5.82 4.07 1.57
N ILE A 13 -5.29 2.97 2.11
CA ILE A 13 -5.86 2.29 3.27
C ILE A 13 -4.83 2.22 4.40
N GLN A 14 -5.31 2.13 5.64
CA GLN A 14 -4.44 1.89 6.79
C GLN A 14 -4.22 0.39 6.94
N TYR A 15 -2.97 -0.03 7.02
CA TYR A 15 -2.62 -1.45 6.95
C TYR A 15 -1.34 -1.72 7.75
N ALA A 16 -1.30 -2.86 8.43
CA ALA A 16 -0.11 -3.32 9.16
C ALA A 16 0.87 -3.95 8.17
N TYR A 17 1.56 -3.10 7.41
CA TYR A 17 2.43 -3.52 6.33
C TYR A 17 3.66 -4.27 6.83
N LEU A 18 3.97 -5.39 6.20
CA LEU A 18 5.16 -6.19 6.49
C LEU A 18 6.20 -5.94 5.38
N TRP A 19 7.32 -5.33 5.76
CA TRP A 19 8.39 -5.07 4.79
C TRP A 19 9.06 -6.39 4.38
N ALA A 20 9.56 -6.45 3.14
CA ALA A 20 10.24 -7.63 2.63
C ALA A 20 11.41 -8.04 3.54
N TYR A 21 12.19 -7.06 4.05
CA TYR A 21 13.30 -7.39 4.95
C TYR A 21 12.81 -7.96 6.29
N GLU A 22 11.66 -7.50 6.78
CA GLU A 22 11.07 -8.04 8.02
C GLU A 22 10.65 -9.48 7.84
N GLU A 23 10.05 -9.81 6.69
CA GLU A 23 9.68 -11.19 6.37
C GLU A 23 10.91 -12.09 6.34
N LEU A 24 11.99 -11.63 5.71
CA LEU A 24 13.24 -12.37 5.64
C LEU A 24 13.85 -12.61 7.02
N GLU A 25 13.59 -11.72 7.98
CA GLU A 25 14.02 -11.87 9.37
C GLU A 25 13.10 -12.76 10.20
N GLY A 26 12.05 -13.31 9.59
CA GLY A 26 11.12 -14.22 10.26
C GLY A 26 9.93 -13.58 10.93
N HIS A 27 9.69 -12.28 10.70
CA HIS A 27 8.51 -11.62 11.23
C HIS A 27 7.27 -12.07 10.45
N LEU A 28 6.18 -12.31 11.16
CA LEU A 28 4.89 -12.69 10.57
C LEU A 28 3.96 -11.50 10.45
N ASP A 29 4.15 -10.47 11.27
CA ASP A 29 3.30 -9.29 11.34
C ASP A 29 4.11 -8.03 11.15
N GLY A 30 3.49 -7.02 10.56
CA GLY A 30 4.08 -5.70 10.46
C GLY A 30 4.18 -5.05 11.85
N ARG A 31 5.25 -4.31 12.08
CA ARG A 31 5.49 -3.65 13.36
C ARG A 31 4.69 -2.38 13.54
N LYS A 32 4.17 -1.83 12.46
CA LYS A 32 3.57 -0.50 12.49
C LYS A 32 2.46 -0.43 11.45
N ASP A 33 1.35 0.19 11.84
CA ASP A 33 0.29 0.52 10.91
C ASP A 33 0.74 1.73 10.08
N ARG A 34 0.47 1.70 8.79
CA ARG A 34 0.80 2.81 7.92
C ARG A 34 -0.17 2.92 6.76
N PRO A 35 -0.29 4.12 6.16
CA PRO A 35 -1.03 4.24 4.93
C PRO A 35 -0.35 3.43 3.83
N CYS A 36 -1.16 2.75 3.02
CA CYS A 36 -0.68 1.97 1.88
C CYS A 36 -1.54 2.26 0.67
N ALA A 37 -0.90 2.37 -0.48
CA ALA A 37 -1.60 2.64 -1.74
C ALA A 37 -2.06 1.32 -2.37
N VAL A 38 -3.36 1.19 -2.60
CA VAL A 38 -3.92 0.03 -3.31
C VAL A 38 -3.56 0.16 -4.78
N MET A 39 -2.80 -0.78 -5.30
CA MET A 39 -2.34 -0.74 -6.69
C MET A 39 -3.07 -1.74 -7.57
N ILE A 40 -3.37 -2.93 -7.06
CA ILE A 40 -4.01 -3.99 -7.84
C ILE A 40 -5.14 -4.59 -7.01
N VAL A 41 -6.29 -4.76 -7.67
CA VAL A 41 -7.44 -5.46 -7.08
C VAL A 41 -7.85 -6.57 -8.04
N GLN A 42 -7.69 -7.82 -7.62
CA GLN A 42 -8.14 -8.99 -8.37
C GLN A 42 -9.48 -9.42 -7.79
N ALA A 43 -10.57 -8.82 -8.28
CA ALA A 43 -11.89 -9.00 -7.69
C ALA A 43 -12.35 -10.46 -7.68
N SER A 44 -12.03 -11.23 -8.72
CA SER A 44 -12.43 -12.64 -8.82
C SER A 44 -11.82 -13.52 -7.73
N LYS A 45 -10.69 -13.10 -7.14
CA LYS A 45 -9.98 -13.83 -6.11
C LYS A 45 -9.97 -13.11 -4.78
N ASN A 46 -10.57 -11.93 -4.69
CA ASN A 46 -10.54 -11.04 -3.53
C ASN A 46 -9.11 -10.69 -3.09
N ILE A 47 -8.17 -10.63 -4.03
CA ILE A 47 -6.77 -10.34 -3.71
C ILE A 47 -6.48 -8.88 -3.98
N VAL A 48 -5.83 -8.23 -2.99
CA VAL A 48 -5.45 -6.82 -3.04
C VAL A 48 -3.94 -6.71 -2.86
N SER A 49 -3.31 -5.89 -3.69
CA SER A 49 -1.87 -5.60 -3.59
C SER A 49 -1.67 -4.14 -3.25
N VAL A 50 -0.85 -3.87 -2.24
CA VAL A 50 -0.62 -2.52 -1.74
C VAL A 50 0.87 -2.19 -1.67
N CYS A 51 1.20 -0.92 -1.95
CA CYS A 51 2.54 -0.37 -1.76
C CYS A 51 2.55 0.49 -0.50
N PRO A 52 3.62 0.42 0.30
CA PRO A 52 3.66 1.18 1.56
C PRO A 52 4.00 2.63 1.33
N ILE A 53 3.48 3.50 2.21
CA ILE A 53 3.83 4.91 2.27
C ILE A 53 4.73 5.13 3.47
N THR A 54 5.84 5.83 3.27
CA THR A 54 6.85 6.06 4.32
C THR A 54 7.31 7.51 4.34
N HIS A 55 7.81 7.96 5.48
CA HIS A 55 8.48 9.26 5.61
C HIS A 55 9.98 9.17 5.32
N THR A 56 10.51 7.98 5.14
CA THR A 56 11.93 7.78 4.84
C THR A 56 12.16 7.95 3.34
N PRO A 57 13.00 8.91 2.90
CA PRO A 57 13.24 9.12 1.47
C PRO A 57 13.83 7.87 0.83
N PRO A 58 13.23 7.37 -0.26
CA PRO A 58 13.81 6.25 -1.00
C PRO A 58 14.94 6.71 -1.90
N ARG A 59 15.69 5.77 -2.44
CA ARG A 59 16.65 6.06 -3.50
C ARG A 59 15.89 6.44 -4.78
N ALA A 60 16.59 7.14 -5.67
CA ALA A 60 16.01 7.53 -6.96
C ALA A 60 15.44 6.31 -7.69
N GLY A 61 14.24 6.45 -8.23
CA GLY A 61 13.56 5.37 -8.95
C GLY A 61 12.86 4.36 -8.06
N GLN A 62 12.94 4.47 -6.74
CA GLN A 62 12.38 3.48 -5.83
C GLN A 62 11.13 3.96 -5.09
N GLY A 63 10.70 5.18 -5.35
CA GLY A 63 9.50 5.72 -4.74
C GLY A 63 9.03 6.97 -5.44
N ILE A 64 7.77 7.31 -5.21
CA ILE A 64 7.13 8.52 -5.75
C ILE A 64 6.68 9.37 -4.57
N ARG A 65 7.10 10.63 -4.55
CA ARG A 65 6.68 11.55 -3.49
C ARG A 65 5.20 11.86 -3.63
N VAL A 66 4.49 11.84 -2.51
CA VAL A 66 3.09 12.26 -2.47
C VAL A 66 3.08 13.78 -2.30
N PRO A 67 2.44 14.52 -3.23
CA PRO A 67 2.41 15.99 -3.11
C PRO A 67 1.78 16.44 -1.80
N ALA A 68 2.29 17.54 -1.25
CA ALA A 68 1.82 18.06 0.04
C ALA A 68 0.30 18.32 0.03
N LYS A 69 -0.24 18.84 -1.06
CA LYS A 69 -1.68 19.09 -1.17
C LYS A 69 -2.50 17.79 -1.13
N THR A 70 -1.96 16.71 -1.67
CA THR A 70 -2.60 15.40 -1.61
C THR A 70 -2.59 14.87 -0.19
N CYS A 71 -1.47 15.00 0.51
CA CYS A 71 -1.39 14.62 1.93
C CYS A 71 -2.43 15.37 2.76
N GLU A 72 -2.55 16.68 2.55
CA GLU A 72 -3.52 17.51 3.25
C GLU A 72 -4.96 17.04 2.98
N ARG A 73 -5.29 16.86 1.70
CA ARG A 73 -6.65 16.47 1.30
C ARG A 73 -7.05 15.12 1.85
N LEU A 74 -6.11 14.17 1.90
CA LEU A 74 -6.39 12.80 2.33
C LEU A 74 -6.20 12.58 3.83
N GLY A 75 -5.74 13.59 4.55
CA GLY A 75 -5.51 13.45 5.99
C GLY A 75 -4.30 12.59 6.33
N LEU A 76 -3.31 12.53 5.44
CA LEU A 76 -2.05 11.88 5.73
C LEU A 76 -1.21 12.78 6.63
N ASP A 77 -0.25 12.19 7.36
CA ASP A 77 0.63 12.97 8.24
C ASP A 77 1.43 13.98 7.42
N GLU A 78 1.25 15.28 7.73
CA GLU A 78 1.88 16.38 7.01
C GLU A 78 3.19 16.85 7.63
N GLN A 79 3.57 16.30 8.79
CA GLN A 79 4.75 16.78 9.50
C GLN A 79 6.05 16.47 8.78
N ALA A 80 6.04 15.50 7.89
CA ALA A 80 7.20 15.14 7.10
C ALA A 80 6.74 14.73 5.68
N PRO A 81 7.59 14.93 4.66
CA PRO A 81 7.27 14.42 3.33
C PRO A 81 7.05 12.91 3.37
N CYS A 82 6.23 12.42 2.45
CA CYS A 82 6.01 10.98 2.35
C CYS A 82 6.12 10.49 0.91
N TRP A 83 6.47 9.24 0.76
CA TRP A 83 6.69 8.58 -0.52
C TRP A 83 5.97 7.25 -0.56
N VAL A 84 5.43 6.90 -1.74
CA VAL A 84 4.95 5.55 -2.02
C VAL A 84 6.15 4.76 -2.54
N ILE A 85 6.50 3.68 -1.86
CA ILE A 85 7.60 2.82 -2.27
C ILE A 85 7.13 1.90 -3.39
N THR A 86 7.94 1.79 -4.45
CA THR A 86 7.56 1.08 -5.67
C THR A 86 8.44 -0.14 -5.96
N THR A 87 9.19 -0.61 -4.97
CA THR A 87 10.08 -1.77 -5.10
C THR A 87 9.54 -3.02 -4.43
N GLU A 88 8.44 -2.89 -3.70
CA GLU A 88 7.82 -4.02 -3.04
C GLU A 88 6.33 -3.79 -2.79
N MET A 89 5.59 -4.86 -2.55
CA MET A 89 4.17 -4.82 -2.22
C MET A 89 3.85 -5.87 -1.18
N ASN A 90 2.78 -5.63 -0.41
CA ASN A 90 2.09 -6.72 0.29
C ASN A 90 0.86 -7.12 -0.52
N GLN A 91 0.55 -8.40 -0.51
CA GLN A 91 -0.60 -8.96 -1.18
C GLN A 91 -1.39 -9.78 -0.18
N PHE A 92 -2.70 -9.58 -0.12
CA PHE A 92 -3.55 -10.24 0.87
C PHE A 92 -4.94 -10.48 0.32
N VAL A 93 -5.66 -11.42 0.96
CA VAL A 93 -7.06 -11.70 0.63
C VAL A 93 -7.94 -10.73 1.43
N TRP A 94 -8.81 -10.02 0.74
CA TRP A 94 -9.73 -9.07 1.37
C TRP A 94 -10.93 -9.77 2.00
N PRO A 95 -11.39 -9.40 3.22
CA PRO A 95 -10.70 -8.51 4.15
C PRO A 95 -9.63 -9.28 4.91
N GLY A 96 -8.43 -8.71 5.01
CA GLY A 96 -7.37 -9.35 5.77
C GLY A 96 -7.38 -8.91 7.23
N PRO A 97 -6.72 -9.68 8.12
CA PRO A 97 -6.65 -9.34 9.55
C PRO A 97 -5.78 -8.11 9.82
N ASP A 98 -5.03 -7.64 8.83
CA ASP A 98 -4.07 -6.54 9.00
C ASP A 98 -4.59 -5.19 8.55
N ILE A 99 -5.86 -5.12 8.13
CA ILE A 99 -6.53 -3.84 7.84
C ILE A 99 -6.78 -3.15 9.16
N ARG A 100 -6.44 -1.85 9.23
CA ARG A 100 -6.54 -1.08 10.46
C ARG A 100 -7.40 0.15 10.24
N LYS A 101 -7.81 0.78 11.34
CA LYS A 101 -8.54 2.05 11.28
C LYS A 101 -7.54 3.20 11.16
N ALA A 102 -7.79 4.10 10.21
CA ALA A 102 -7.08 5.36 10.11
C ALA A 102 -7.58 6.32 11.21
N PRO A 103 -6.93 7.47 11.40
CA PRO A 103 -7.37 8.44 12.43
C PRO A 103 -8.84 8.86 12.32
N SER A 104 -9.42 8.80 11.12
CA SER A 104 -10.85 9.09 10.92
C SER A 104 -11.78 8.04 11.50
N GLY A 105 -11.26 6.87 11.88
CA GLY A 105 -12.06 5.73 12.33
C GLY A 105 -12.41 4.76 11.21
N GLN A 106 -12.13 5.10 9.95
CA GLN A 106 -12.35 4.23 8.80
C GLN A 106 -11.01 3.69 8.32
N HIS A 107 -11.05 2.60 7.57
CA HIS A 107 -9.81 2.02 7.03
C HIS A 107 -9.26 2.81 5.84
N SER A 108 -10.07 3.60 5.17
CA SER A 108 -9.69 4.30 3.95
C SER A 108 -9.45 5.78 4.19
N TYR A 109 -8.39 6.30 3.58
CA TYR A 109 -8.12 7.74 3.51
C TYR A 109 -8.77 8.38 2.29
N GLY A 110 -9.23 7.57 1.33
CA GLY A 110 -9.81 8.04 0.08
C GLY A 110 -8.92 7.75 -1.12
N LEU A 111 -9.32 8.28 -2.27
CA LEU A 111 -8.62 8.06 -3.54
C LEU A 111 -7.57 9.15 -3.78
N MET A 112 -6.37 8.73 -4.21
CA MET A 112 -5.36 9.67 -4.67
C MET A 112 -5.75 10.22 -6.05
N PRO A 113 -5.17 11.37 -6.46
CA PRO A 113 -5.37 11.87 -7.82
C PRO A 113 -4.93 10.85 -8.87
N ALA A 114 -5.66 10.78 -9.98
CA ALA A 114 -5.35 9.85 -11.06
C ALA A 114 -3.93 10.03 -11.60
N ALA A 115 -3.46 11.26 -11.71
CA ALA A 115 -2.10 11.52 -12.20
C ALA A 115 -1.04 10.92 -11.29
N LEU A 116 -1.24 11.01 -9.97
CA LEU A 116 -0.32 10.41 -9.00
C LEU A 116 -0.35 8.89 -9.13
N PHE A 117 -1.54 8.31 -9.24
CA PHE A 117 -1.68 6.87 -9.42
C PHE A 117 -0.91 6.38 -10.64
N GLU A 118 -1.03 7.09 -11.76
CA GLU A 118 -0.34 6.71 -13.00
C GLU A 118 1.18 6.80 -12.85
N GLN A 119 1.70 7.79 -12.13
CA GLN A 119 3.12 7.91 -11.85
C GLN A 119 3.64 6.72 -11.03
N ILE A 120 2.90 6.35 -9.99
CA ILE A 120 3.25 5.22 -9.14
C ILE A 120 3.23 3.92 -9.95
N LYS A 121 2.17 3.74 -10.72
CA LYS A 121 2.01 2.55 -11.56
C LYS A 121 3.15 2.43 -12.57
N ALA A 122 3.52 3.53 -13.23
CA ALA A 122 4.61 3.52 -14.21
C ALA A 122 5.94 3.10 -13.57
N GLN A 123 6.26 3.66 -12.41
CA GLN A 123 7.51 3.32 -11.73
C GLN A 123 7.49 1.88 -11.22
N LEU A 124 6.34 1.42 -10.70
CA LEU A 124 6.19 0.05 -10.25
C LEU A 124 6.39 -0.94 -11.41
N LEU A 125 5.83 -0.65 -12.58
CA LEU A 125 6.03 -1.48 -13.77
C LEU A 125 7.48 -1.48 -14.23
N ALA A 126 8.13 -0.32 -14.22
CA ALA A 126 9.55 -0.21 -14.58
C ALA A 126 10.41 -1.02 -13.61
N ASN A 127 10.14 -0.95 -12.32
CA ASN A 127 10.87 -1.70 -11.30
C ASN A 127 10.64 -3.20 -11.43
N ASN A 128 9.48 -3.61 -11.94
CA ASN A 128 9.16 -5.02 -12.07
C ASN A 128 10.07 -5.74 -13.07
N GLU A 129 10.71 -5.03 -13.97
CA GLU A 129 11.72 -5.61 -14.88
C GLU A 129 12.88 -6.20 -14.10
N ASN A 130 13.19 -5.64 -12.93
CA ASN A 130 14.23 -6.11 -12.03
C ASN A 130 13.70 -6.92 -10.85
N GLY A 131 12.39 -7.19 -10.85
CA GLY A 131 11.73 -7.97 -9.80
C GLY A 131 11.26 -7.12 -8.62
N VAL A 132 9.98 -6.77 -8.61
CA VAL A 132 9.32 -6.18 -7.43
C VAL A 132 9.07 -7.31 -6.44
N ARG A 133 9.46 -7.11 -5.18
CA ARG A 133 9.22 -8.12 -4.14
C ARG A 133 7.77 -8.07 -3.70
N VAL A 134 7.12 -9.23 -3.65
CA VAL A 134 5.73 -9.34 -3.20
C VAL A 134 5.71 -10.24 -1.97
N VAL A 135 5.27 -9.68 -0.83
CA VAL A 135 5.08 -10.43 0.40
C VAL A 135 3.60 -10.82 0.45
N PHE A 136 3.31 -12.11 0.34
CA PHE A 136 1.95 -12.59 0.46
C PHE A 136 1.61 -12.78 1.94
N ARG A 137 0.61 -12.04 2.41
CA ARG A 137 0.16 -12.10 3.79
C ARG A 137 -0.87 -13.21 3.92
N ALA A 138 -0.44 -14.36 4.40
CA ALA A 138 -1.33 -15.49 4.57
C ALA A 138 -2.41 -15.18 5.60
N ASP A 139 -3.60 -15.76 5.41
CA ASP A 139 -4.67 -15.66 6.38
C ASP A 139 -4.24 -16.38 7.65
N GLN A 140 -4.29 -15.66 8.78
CA GLN A 140 -3.85 -16.18 10.08
C GLN A 140 -4.84 -17.17 10.66
N ASP A 141 -6.04 -17.25 10.11
CA ASP A 141 -7.10 -18.13 10.60
C ASP A 141 -7.04 -19.51 9.98
N GLY A 142 -6.01 -19.77 9.23
CA GLY A 142 -5.83 -21.02 8.51
C GLY A 142 -5.86 -22.26 9.35
#